data_ca0557eb33f05c83477d39fc4aff4a50
#
_entry.id   ca0557eb33f05c83477d39fc4aff4a50
#
_cell.length_a   1.000
_cell.length_b   1.000
_cell.length_c   1.000
_cell.angle_alpha   90.00
_cell.angle_beta   90.00
_cell.angle_gamma   90.00
#
_symmetry.space_group_name_H-M   'P 1'
#
loop_
_entity.id
_entity.type
_entity.pdbx_description
1 polymer ?
#
loop_
_entity_poly.entity_id
_entity_poly.type
_entity_poly.pdbx_seq_one_letter_code
_entity_poly.pdbx_strand_id
1 'polypeptide(L)'
;MTAPKSPQILIIGAGMSGILVAMRLLKAGFTDFRIYEKDSDLGGTWRINTYPGIACDVPSHYYTYQNEPNDAWSARLPQGAEIRQYLQSVADKYDIRKYISFNKEVVRCKHDGETWTIKMADGETLVHDYVIACSGLLYLPTYPDIDGLDSVAGEAFHSARWNHDVDLTDKK
;
A
#
# COMPACT_ATOMS: atom_id res chain seq x y z
N MET A 1 3.52 10.57 39.63
CA MET A 1 4.10 9.74 38.56
C MET A 1 3.37 10.10 37.28
N THR A 2 4.04 10.73 36.34
CA THR A 2 3.47 10.98 34.99
C THR A 2 3.27 9.63 34.28
N ALA A 3 2.08 9.40 33.73
CA ALA A 3 1.84 8.22 32.93
C ALA A 3 2.92 8.09 31.84
N PRO A 4 3.41 6.88 31.56
CA PRO A 4 4.39 6.70 30.49
C PRO A 4 3.81 7.26 29.18
N LYS A 5 4.60 8.04 28.46
CA LYS A 5 4.22 8.60 27.16
C LYS A 5 3.91 7.44 26.20
N SER A 6 2.76 7.49 25.53
CA SER A 6 2.45 6.52 24.48
C SER A 6 3.52 6.56 23.39
N PRO A 7 4.02 5.41 22.90
CA PRO A 7 5.03 5.39 21.85
C PRO A 7 4.47 5.95 20.55
N GLN A 8 5.27 6.75 19.86
CA GLN A 8 4.96 7.25 18.51
C GLN A 8 5.36 6.24 17.48
N ILE A 9 4.39 5.72 16.71
CA ILE A 9 4.59 4.64 15.75
C ILE A 9 4.36 5.17 14.34
N LEU A 10 5.34 4.94 13.46
CA LEU A 10 5.19 5.16 12.03
C LEU A 10 4.91 3.83 11.31
N ILE A 11 3.90 3.83 10.43
CA ILE A 11 3.63 2.77 9.48
C ILE A 11 3.92 3.32 8.07
N ILE A 12 4.71 2.62 7.27
CA ILE A 12 5.05 3.01 5.91
C ILE A 12 4.20 2.20 4.93
N GLY A 13 3.28 2.88 4.24
CA GLY A 13 2.39 2.30 3.24
C GLY A 13 0.99 1.94 3.77
N ALA A 14 -0.04 2.34 3.02
CA ALA A 14 -1.46 2.09 3.28
C ALA A 14 -2.03 0.97 2.39
N GLY A 15 -1.24 -0.04 2.07
CA GLY A 15 -1.68 -1.28 1.45
C GLY A 15 -2.30 -2.24 2.46
N MET A 16 -2.52 -3.50 2.03
CA MET A 16 -3.12 -4.55 2.85
C MET A 16 -2.41 -4.68 4.22
N SER A 17 -1.08 -4.71 4.24
CA SER A 17 -0.32 -4.88 5.49
C SER A 17 -0.44 -3.67 6.42
N GLY A 18 -0.38 -2.43 5.89
CA GLY A 18 -0.48 -1.22 6.70
C GLY A 18 -1.85 -1.06 7.35
N ILE A 19 -2.92 -1.39 6.61
CA ILE A 19 -4.29 -1.41 7.15
C ILE A 19 -4.41 -2.46 8.27
N LEU A 20 -3.85 -3.66 8.07
CA LEU A 20 -3.86 -4.71 9.09
C LEU A 20 -3.13 -4.27 10.37
N VAL A 21 -1.95 -3.68 10.23
CA VAL A 21 -1.17 -3.16 11.37
C VAL A 21 -1.97 -2.11 12.12
N ALA A 22 -2.57 -1.15 11.41
CA ALA A 22 -3.41 -0.11 12.03
C ALA A 22 -4.58 -0.72 12.83
N MET A 23 -5.31 -1.67 12.25
CA MET A 23 -6.38 -2.38 12.96
C MET A 23 -5.88 -3.06 14.24
N ARG A 24 -4.71 -3.69 14.19
CA ARG A 24 -4.12 -4.38 15.35
C ARG A 24 -3.68 -3.41 16.42
N LEU A 25 -3.09 -2.28 16.06
CA LEU A 25 -2.72 -1.23 16.99
C LEU A 25 -3.95 -0.64 17.70
N LEU A 26 -4.99 -0.30 16.93
CA LEU A 26 -6.25 0.21 17.50
C LEU A 26 -6.89 -0.79 18.47
N LYS A 27 -6.92 -2.08 18.11
CA LYS A 27 -7.43 -3.14 18.97
C LYS A 27 -6.62 -3.32 20.24
N ALA A 28 -5.31 -3.04 20.18
CA ALA A 28 -4.41 -3.09 21.33
C ALA A 28 -4.40 -1.78 22.16
N GLY A 29 -5.21 -0.78 21.79
CA GLY A 29 -5.32 0.50 22.49
C GLY A 29 -4.26 1.54 22.13
N PHE A 30 -3.44 1.28 21.11
CA PHE A 30 -2.48 2.26 20.60
C PHE A 30 -3.17 3.18 19.59
N THR A 31 -3.16 4.50 19.87
CA THR A 31 -3.77 5.52 19.01
C THR A 31 -2.76 6.58 18.53
N ASP A 32 -1.54 6.57 19.07
CA ASP A 32 -0.47 7.49 18.65
C ASP A 32 0.38 6.85 17.56
N PHE A 33 -0.21 6.70 16.37
CA PHE A 33 0.49 6.26 15.18
C PHE A 33 0.08 7.07 13.95
N ARG A 34 0.93 7.05 12.93
CA ARG A 34 0.66 7.61 11.60
C ARG A 34 1.02 6.61 10.52
N ILE A 35 0.26 6.63 9.43
CA ILE A 35 0.54 5.88 8.21
C ILE A 35 0.94 6.90 7.15
N TYR A 36 2.12 6.76 6.59
CA TYR A 36 2.53 7.57 5.44
C TYR A 36 2.40 6.74 4.17
N GLU A 37 1.55 7.25 3.27
CA GLU A 37 1.30 6.67 1.96
C GLU A 37 1.76 7.65 0.88
N LYS A 38 2.61 7.18 -0.02
CA LYS A 38 3.13 8.02 -1.09
C LYS A 38 2.12 8.34 -2.17
N ASP A 39 1.13 7.48 -2.32
CA ASP A 39 0.04 7.69 -3.28
C ASP A 39 -1.10 8.54 -2.69
N SER A 40 -2.05 8.90 -3.56
CA SER A 40 -3.20 9.75 -3.20
C SER A 40 -4.36 8.98 -2.54
N ASP A 41 -4.27 7.63 -2.45
CA ASP A 41 -5.29 6.79 -1.79
C ASP A 41 -4.68 5.47 -1.33
N LEU A 42 -5.39 4.78 -0.45
CA LEU A 42 -5.00 3.47 0.06
C LEU A 42 -5.25 2.33 -0.94
N GLY A 43 -4.66 1.17 -0.68
CA GLY A 43 -4.89 -0.06 -1.45
C GLY A 43 -3.61 -0.71 -2.00
N GLY A 44 -2.48 0.01 -2.03
CA GLY A 44 -1.18 -0.53 -2.43
C GLY A 44 -1.23 -1.22 -3.81
N THR A 45 -0.81 -2.49 -3.89
CA THR A 45 -0.80 -3.30 -5.12
C THR A 45 -2.14 -3.26 -5.87
N TRP A 46 -3.26 -3.31 -5.17
CA TRP A 46 -4.61 -3.36 -5.75
C TRP A 46 -5.14 -1.99 -6.19
N ARG A 47 -4.48 -0.94 -5.79
CA ARG A 47 -4.72 0.41 -6.27
C ARG A 47 -3.88 0.72 -7.51
N ILE A 48 -2.59 0.36 -7.48
CA ILE A 48 -1.64 0.80 -8.50
C ILE A 48 -1.69 -0.04 -9.77
N ASN A 49 -2.01 -1.33 -9.65
CA ASN A 49 -2.12 -2.22 -10.80
C ASN A 49 -3.55 -2.19 -11.33
N THR A 50 -3.70 -1.70 -12.55
CA THR A 50 -5.02 -1.47 -13.18
C THR A 50 -5.10 -2.07 -14.59
N TYR A 51 -4.14 -2.93 -14.96
CA TYR A 51 -4.15 -3.59 -16.27
C TYR A 51 -5.37 -4.52 -16.42
N PRO A 52 -5.87 -4.72 -17.65
CA PRO A 52 -7.02 -5.57 -17.92
C PRO A 52 -6.85 -6.99 -17.38
N GLY A 53 -7.88 -7.49 -16.71
CA GLY A 53 -7.89 -8.85 -16.19
C GLY A 53 -7.09 -9.06 -14.90
N ILE A 54 -6.61 -7.99 -14.25
CA ILE A 54 -5.94 -8.15 -12.95
C ILE A 54 -6.86 -8.84 -11.94
N ALA A 55 -6.40 -9.94 -11.39
CA ALA A 55 -7.08 -10.73 -10.37
C ALA A 55 -6.06 -11.31 -9.39
N CYS A 56 -6.54 -11.75 -8.22
CA CYS A 56 -5.70 -12.49 -7.30
C CYS A 56 -5.59 -13.96 -7.76
N ASP A 57 -4.42 -14.54 -7.61
CA ASP A 57 -4.13 -15.96 -7.84
C ASP A 57 -4.34 -16.82 -6.58
N VAL A 58 -4.73 -16.20 -5.48
CA VAL A 58 -5.11 -16.84 -4.22
C VAL A 58 -6.63 -16.84 -4.06
N PRO A 59 -7.27 -17.96 -3.65
CA PRO A 59 -8.70 -17.99 -3.42
C PRO A 59 -9.17 -16.90 -2.43
N SER A 60 -10.27 -16.25 -2.76
CA SER A 60 -10.80 -15.06 -2.08
C SER A 60 -10.95 -15.24 -0.56
N HIS A 61 -11.39 -16.41 -0.11
CA HIS A 61 -11.55 -16.72 1.32
C HIS A 61 -10.25 -16.77 2.10
N TYR A 62 -9.10 -16.97 1.43
CA TYR A 62 -7.78 -16.89 2.03
C TYR A 62 -7.17 -15.49 1.89
N TYR A 63 -7.58 -14.73 0.85
CA TYR A 63 -7.06 -13.38 0.59
C TYR A 63 -7.92 -12.32 1.29
N THR A 64 -8.15 -12.52 2.58
CA THR A 64 -8.96 -11.66 3.43
C THR A 64 -8.32 -11.58 4.82
N TYR A 65 -8.65 -10.56 5.59
CA TYR A 65 -8.21 -10.51 6.99
C TYR A 65 -9.00 -11.50 7.83
N GLN A 66 -8.31 -12.29 8.65
CA GLN A 66 -8.94 -13.29 9.50
C GLN A 66 -10.06 -12.72 10.39
N ASN A 67 -9.93 -11.47 10.82
CA ASN A 67 -10.90 -10.81 11.70
C ASN A 67 -11.96 -10.02 10.94
N GLU A 68 -11.86 -9.95 9.62
CA GLU A 68 -12.77 -9.24 8.71
C GLU A 68 -13.04 -10.11 7.49
N PRO A 69 -13.67 -11.28 7.67
CA PRO A 69 -14.06 -12.11 6.55
C PRO A 69 -15.01 -11.36 5.63
N ASN A 70 -14.96 -11.66 4.34
CA ASN A 70 -15.90 -11.16 3.35
C ASN A 70 -16.61 -12.35 2.71
N ASP A 71 -17.93 -12.41 2.87
CA ASP A 71 -18.77 -13.47 2.33
C ASP A 71 -19.31 -13.11 0.93
N ALA A 72 -19.10 -11.87 0.50
CA ALA A 72 -19.68 -11.31 -0.72
C ALA A 72 -18.71 -11.30 -1.93
N TRP A 73 -17.64 -12.11 -1.90
CA TRP A 73 -16.75 -12.22 -3.04
C TRP A 73 -17.47 -12.72 -4.29
N SER A 74 -17.35 -12.02 -5.41
CA SER A 74 -18.00 -12.36 -6.66
C SER A 74 -17.45 -13.63 -7.32
N ALA A 75 -16.20 -13.99 -7.00
CA ALA A 75 -15.50 -15.12 -7.59
C ALA A 75 -14.50 -15.78 -6.63
N ARG A 76 -14.12 -17.02 -6.94
CA ARG A 76 -13.07 -17.74 -6.23
C ARG A 76 -11.72 -17.00 -6.29
N LEU A 77 -11.40 -16.39 -7.42
CA LEU A 77 -10.21 -15.56 -7.64
C LEU A 77 -10.71 -14.12 -7.89
N PRO A 78 -10.69 -13.25 -6.85
CA PRO A 78 -11.34 -11.96 -6.93
C PRO A 78 -10.52 -11.00 -7.80
N GLN A 79 -11.24 -10.11 -8.50
CA GLN A 79 -10.60 -9.08 -9.30
C GLN A 79 -9.96 -7.99 -8.43
N GLY A 80 -8.95 -7.32 -8.97
CA GLY A 80 -8.19 -6.30 -8.23
C GLY A 80 -9.05 -5.16 -7.70
N ALA A 81 -10.04 -4.72 -8.48
CA ALA A 81 -10.98 -3.67 -8.06
C ALA A 81 -11.82 -4.08 -6.83
N GLU A 82 -12.27 -5.34 -6.78
CA GLU A 82 -13.04 -5.87 -5.67
C GLU A 82 -12.18 -5.99 -4.39
N ILE A 83 -10.92 -6.43 -4.53
CA ILE A 83 -9.99 -6.46 -3.40
C ILE A 83 -9.72 -5.04 -2.89
N ARG A 84 -9.52 -4.08 -3.79
CA ARG A 84 -9.35 -2.68 -3.39
C ARG A 84 -10.56 -2.17 -2.61
N GLN A 85 -11.77 -2.45 -3.08
CA GLN A 85 -13.01 -2.07 -2.40
C GLN A 85 -13.11 -2.70 -1.01
N TYR A 86 -12.75 -3.97 -0.89
CA TYR A 86 -12.67 -4.65 0.41
C TYR A 86 -11.70 -3.95 1.37
N LEU A 87 -10.48 -3.60 0.91
CA LEU A 87 -9.52 -2.88 1.74
C LEU A 87 -10.04 -1.49 2.17
N GLN A 88 -10.71 -0.79 1.28
CA GLN A 88 -11.34 0.50 1.57
C GLN A 88 -12.44 0.36 2.63
N SER A 89 -13.33 -0.63 2.48
CA SER A 89 -14.42 -0.87 3.44
C SER A 89 -13.89 -1.21 4.84
N VAL A 90 -12.81 -1.99 4.92
CA VAL A 90 -12.17 -2.29 6.21
C VAL A 90 -11.54 -1.03 6.81
N ALA A 91 -10.82 -0.23 6.02
CA ALA A 91 -10.23 1.02 6.50
C ALA A 91 -11.28 2.01 7.00
N ASP A 92 -12.43 2.09 6.33
CA ASP A 92 -13.56 2.94 6.72
C ASP A 92 -14.25 2.42 7.99
N LYS A 93 -14.48 1.11 8.09
CA LYS A 93 -15.06 0.46 9.28
C LYS A 93 -14.29 0.76 10.56
N TYR A 94 -12.97 0.78 10.50
CA TYR A 94 -12.09 1.04 11.64
C TYR A 94 -11.64 2.51 11.76
N ASP A 95 -12.20 3.40 10.93
CA ASP A 95 -11.84 4.82 10.90
C ASP A 95 -10.31 5.05 10.75
N ILE A 96 -9.67 4.19 9.92
CA ILE A 96 -8.20 4.21 9.73
C ILE A 96 -7.77 5.42 8.89
N ARG A 97 -8.63 5.92 7.99
CA ARG A 97 -8.26 7.02 7.09
C ARG A 97 -7.75 8.26 7.81
N LYS A 98 -8.26 8.56 9.00
CA LYS A 98 -7.79 9.71 9.82
C LYS A 98 -6.33 9.59 10.27
N TYR A 99 -5.77 8.39 10.27
CA TYR A 99 -4.36 8.13 10.60
C TYR A 99 -3.45 8.14 9.38
N ILE A 100 -4.01 8.19 8.14
CA ILE A 100 -3.24 8.16 6.90
C ILE A 100 -2.94 9.58 6.43
N SER A 101 -1.67 9.85 6.17
CA SER A 101 -1.23 11.02 5.42
C SER A 101 -0.86 10.56 4.01
N PHE A 102 -1.69 10.92 3.04
CA PHE A 102 -1.47 10.61 1.62
C PHE A 102 -0.49 11.61 0.99
N ASN A 103 0.08 11.23 -0.16
CA ASN A 103 1.10 12.00 -0.89
C ASN A 103 2.32 12.33 -0.01
N LYS A 104 2.65 11.41 0.90
CA LYS A 104 3.77 11.50 1.84
C LYS A 104 4.71 10.31 1.65
N GLU A 105 5.76 10.53 0.86
CA GLU A 105 6.76 9.51 0.57
C GLU A 105 7.89 9.52 1.59
N VAL A 106 8.11 8.37 2.23
CA VAL A 106 9.27 8.12 3.09
C VAL A 106 10.43 7.65 2.21
N VAL A 107 11.54 8.39 2.20
CA VAL A 107 12.72 8.05 1.39
C VAL A 107 13.84 7.38 2.20
N ARG A 108 13.88 7.60 3.51
CA ARG A 108 14.89 6.98 4.36
C ARG A 108 14.46 6.91 5.81
N CYS A 109 14.77 5.77 6.45
CA CYS A 109 14.70 5.61 7.91
C CYS A 109 16.07 5.23 8.44
N LYS A 110 16.49 5.84 9.55
CA LYS A 110 17.75 5.52 10.24
C LYS A 110 17.48 5.43 11.73
N HIS A 111 17.87 4.30 12.34
CA HIS A 111 17.83 4.09 13.78
C HIS A 111 19.17 4.48 14.39
N ASP A 112 19.17 5.17 15.53
CA ASP A 112 20.36 5.63 16.24
C ASP A 112 20.70 4.82 17.51
N GLY A 113 19.86 3.82 17.83
CA GLY A 113 19.91 3.03 19.05
C GLY A 113 18.73 3.27 19.96
N GLU A 114 18.08 4.42 19.89
CA GLU A 114 16.93 4.82 20.71
C GLU A 114 15.69 5.14 19.88
N THR A 115 15.85 5.94 18.82
CA THR A 115 14.74 6.41 17.98
C THR A 115 15.03 6.25 16.49
N TRP A 116 13.98 6.40 15.69
CA TRP A 116 14.05 6.43 14.24
C TRP A 116 13.98 7.87 13.73
N THR A 117 14.99 8.25 12.94
CA THR A 117 14.94 9.46 12.12
C THR A 117 14.41 9.10 10.73
N ILE A 118 13.34 9.75 10.32
CA ILE A 118 12.64 9.50 9.05
C ILE A 118 12.81 10.72 8.15
N LYS A 119 13.30 10.51 6.93
CA LYS A 119 13.38 11.53 5.89
C LYS A 119 12.26 11.35 4.87
N MET A 120 11.55 12.43 4.60
CA MET A 120 10.49 12.49 3.61
C MET A 120 11.01 13.06 2.28
N ALA A 121 10.34 12.73 1.18
CA ALA A 121 10.71 13.22 -0.16
C ALA A 121 10.59 14.76 -0.29
N ASP A 122 9.70 15.39 0.46
CA ASP A 122 9.52 16.85 0.52
C ASP A 122 10.57 17.59 1.38
N GLY A 123 11.53 16.85 1.96
CA GLY A 123 12.59 17.38 2.80
C GLY A 123 12.28 17.39 4.30
N GLU A 124 11.03 17.11 4.70
CA GLU A 124 10.66 16.99 6.10
C GLU A 124 11.47 15.89 6.80
N THR A 125 11.82 16.10 8.06
CA THR A 125 12.47 15.10 8.91
C THR A 125 11.67 14.92 10.19
N LEU A 126 11.34 13.67 10.49
CA LEU A 126 10.53 13.28 11.65
C LEU A 126 11.29 12.31 12.54
N VAL A 127 10.87 12.21 13.80
CA VAL A 127 11.42 11.26 14.77
C VAL A 127 10.27 10.44 15.34
N HIS A 128 10.44 9.11 15.37
CA HIS A 128 9.47 8.17 15.94
C HIS A 128 10.17 7.12 16.78
N ASP A 129 9.44 6.55 17.74
CA ASP A 129 9.97 5.48 18.59
C ASP A 129 10.02 4.15 17.82
N TYR A 130 9.05 3.91 16.94
CA TYR A 130 8.95 2.68 16.13
C TYR A 130 8.61 2.97 14.67
N VAL A 131 9.16 2.14 13.79
CA VAL A 131 8.85 2.14 12.35
C VAL A 131 8.43 0.74 11.93
N ILE A 132 7.27 0.62 11.28
CA ILE A 132 6.74 -0.61 10.71
C ILE A 132 6.69 -0.46 9.19
N ALA A 133 7.57 -1.16 8.49
CA ALA A 133 7.63 -1.10 7.03
C ALA A 133 6.57 -2.02 6.41
N CYS A 134 5.60 -1.41 5.73
CA CYS A 134 4.53 -2.07 4.96
C CYS A 134 4.59 -1.67 3.49
N SER A 135 5.81 -1.46 2.95
CA SER A 135 6.07 -0.91 1.61
C SER A 135 5.70 -1.83 0.44
N GLY A 136 5.41 -3.11 0.72
CA GLY A 136 5.06 -4.10 -0.30
C GLY A 136 6.27 -4.59 -1.13
N LEU A 137 6.03 -5.59 -2.00
CA LEU A 137 7.03 -6.20 -2.86
C LEU A 137 6.80 -5.92 -4.36
N LEU A 138 5.55 -5.64 -4.77
CA LEU A 138 5.13 -5.53 -6.18
C LEU A 138 4.79 -4.07 -6.55
N TYR A 139 5.48 -3.12 -5.96
CA TYR A 139 5.16 -1.70 -6.14
C TYR A 139 6.04 -1.02 -7.20
N LEU A 140 7.34 -1.30 -7.20
CA LEU A 140 8.29 -0.69 -8.13
C LEU A 140 8.41 -1.55 -9.38
N PRO A 141 8.13 -1.00 -10.58
CA PRO A 141 8.37 -1.71 -11.83
C PRO A 141 9.88 -1.90 -12.04
N THR A 142 10.26 -3.07 -12.51
CA THR A 142 11.61 -3.36 -12.96
C THR A 142 11.56 -3.71 -14.43
N TYR A 143 12.27 -2.94 -15.26
CA TYR A 143 12.40 -3.23 -16.68
C TYR A 143 13.57 -4.19 -16.89
N PRO A 144 13.44 -5.16 -17.82
CA PRO A 144 14.54 -6.04 -18.17
C PRO A 144 15.65 -5.26 -18.90
N ASP A 145 16.90 -5.65 -18.63
CA ASP A 145 18.06 -5.14 -19.36
C ASP A 145 18.24 -5.97 -20.64
N ILE A 146 17.56 -5.55 -21.71
CA ILE A 146 17.63 -6.20 -23.03
C ILE A 146 17.85 -5.17 -24.14
N ASP A 147 18.71 -5.54 -25.08
CA ASP A 147 19.03 -4.69 -26.22
C ASP A 147 17.77 -4.39 -27.04
N GLY A 148 17.61 -3.12 -27.42
CA GLY A 148 16.53 -2.67 -28.28
C GLY A 148 15.20 -2.35 -27.57
N LEU A 149 15.11 -2.46 -26.24
CA LEU A 149 13.89 -2.12 -25.49
C LEU A 149 13.44 -0.66 -25.74
N ASP A 150 14.40 0.27 -25.80
CA ASP A 150 14.14 1.69 -26.06
C ASP A 150 13.88 2.03 -27.53
N SER A 151 14.06 1.06 -28.43
CA SER A 151 13.87 1.22 -29.88
C SER A 151 12.57 0.62 -30.41
N VAL A 152 11.68 0.17 -29.53
CA VAL A 152 10.36 -0.33 -29.89
C VAL A 152 9.55 0.77 -30.56
N ALA A 153 9.08 0.52 -31.81
CA ALA A 153 8.32 1.51 -32.59
C ALA A 153 6.88 1.75 -32.07
N GLY A 154 6.36 0.90 -31.19
CA GLY A 154 5.04 1.00 -30.58
C GLY A 154 5.10 1.55 -29.17
N GLU A 155 3.93 1.66 -28.55
CA GLU A 155 3.81 2.02 -27.14
C GLU A 155 4.39 0.91 -26.24
N ALA A 156 5.28 1.28 -25.34
CA ALA A 156 5.89 0.37 -24.37
C ALA A 156 5.68 0.90 -22.94
N PHE A 157 5.05 0.11 -22.10
CA PHE A 157 4.83 0.44 -20.71
C PHE A 157 4.79 -0.81 -19.83
N HIS A 158 5.18 -0.65 -18.57
CA HIS A 158 5.13 -1.74 -17.61
C HIS A 158 3.70 -1.96 -17.12
N SER A 159 3.29 -3.21 -16.85
CA SER A 159 1.95 -3.54 -16.34
C SER A 159 1.57 -2.77 -15.08
N ALA A 160 2.53 -2.51 -14.16
CA ALA A 160 2.31 -1.67 -12.98
C ALA A 160 2.19 -0.17 -13.28
N ARG A 161 2.31 0.24 -14.55
CA ARG A 161 2.12 1.61 -15.06
C ARG A 161 1.30 1.55 -16.34
N TRP A 162 0.18 0.83 -16.25
CA TRP A 162 -0.70 0.62 -17.38
C TRP A 162 -1.20 1.95 -17.95
N ASN A 163 -1.00 2.14 -19.26
CA ASN A 163 -1.48 3.33 -19.95
C ASN A 163 -2.87 3.04 -20.55
N HIS A 164 -3.90 3.61 -19.91
CA HIS A 164 -5.30 3.44 -20.32
C HIS A 164 -5.67 4.24 -21.57
N ASP A 165 -4.82 5.18 -21.99
CA ASP A 165 -5.07 6.02 -23.18
C ASP A 165 -4.68 5.31 -24.48
N VAL A 166 -3.99 4.17 -24.40
CA VAL A 166 -3.60 3.36 -25.56
C VAL A 166 -4.72 2.42 -25.96
N ASP A 167 -5.25 2.62 -27.16
CA ASP A 167 -6.20 1.70 -27.77
C ASP A 167 -5.45 0.45 -28.25
N LEU A 168 -5.76 -0.69 -27.67
CA LEU A 168 -5.20 -1.99 -28.02
C LEU A 168 -6.12 -2.81 -28.95
N THR A 169 -7.24 -2.25 -29.39
CA THR A 169 -8.17 -2.92 -30.31
C THR A 169 -7.44 -3.24 -31.64
N ASP A 170 -7.53 -4.47 -32.07
CA ASP A 170 -6.90 -4.97 -33.31
C ASP A 170 -5.36 -4.83 -33.38
N LYS A 171 -4.67 -4.55 -32.26
CA LYS A 171 -3.21 -4.58 -32.20
C LYS A 171 -2.70 -6.04 -32.13
N LYS A 172 -1.56 -6.28 -32.78
CA LYS A 172 -0.86 -7.58 -32.76
C LYS A 172 0.37 -7.50 -31.89
#